data_022d23d81e77c17903a0a8b2b07f1812
#
_entry.id   022d23d81e77c17903a0a8b2b07f1812
#
_cell.length_a   1.000
_cell.length_b   1.000
_cell.length_c   1.000
_cell.angle_alpha   90.00
_cell.angle_beta   90.00
_cell.angle_gamma   90.00
#
_symmetry.space_group_name_H-M   'P 1'
#
loop_
_entity.id
_entity.type
_entity.pdbx_description
1 polymer ?
#
loop_
_entity_poly.entity_id
_entity_poly.type
_entity_poly.pdbx_seq_one_letter_code
_entity_poly.pdbx_strand_id
1 'polypeptide(L)'
;MDKISYISKIKNKFDEFKEDFNKPYNKNRRNKFIKTAFSSIVRTIFLFGLCFVILFPTIQQLLMSFRAPSDINNPAVIWIPMQWSIENYSISSLVLDYPKALVSTFTLSFISMILQLASTALAGYAFSRLKFKGSGILFLLVVITIIVPPQAVQLPQYVYFNNLGLLGSQNSIYLMSGLGMGIRSGIFIYIFRSFFAGLPKELEESAQIDGAGVFRTFWQIMLPNARGAIITVGLFAFVWQWNDTHFASLFEVDHDGFPLLSMRLLNVVDGLRQALTYKGIIGLVGQEVTDNPLFLALITNVSALMMMAPLLIMYLFVQKQFVESIERTGIVG
;
A
#
# COMPACT_ATOMS: atom_id res chain seq x y z
N MET A 1 -62.59 28.34 -39.44
CA MET A 1 -63.05 27.63 -38.17
C MET A 1 -61.97 26.81 -37.49
N ASP A 2 -60.74 26.69 -38.01
CA ASP A 2 -59.77 25.68 -37.51
C ASP A 2 -58.73 26.18 -36.46
N LYS A 3 -58.52 27.49 -36.38
CA LYS A 3 -57.55 28.01 -35.40
C LYS A 3 -58.00 27.92 -33.94
N ILE A 4 -59.31 28.07 -33.67
CA ILE A 4 -59.88 28.02 -32.32
C ILE A 4 -59.85 26.57 -31.78
N SER A 5 -60.13 25.60 -32.65
CA SER A 5 -60.09 24.15 -32.32
C SER A 5 -58.67 23.66 -32.01
N TYR A 6 -57.66 24.20 -32.68
CA TYR A 6 -56.27 23.85 -32.45
C TYR A 6 -55.73 24.42 -31.12
N ILE A 7 -56.07 25.65 -30.77
CA ILE A 7 -55.72 26.30 -29.52
C ILE A 7 -56.38 25.61 -28.31
N SER A 8 -57.64 25.21 -28.45
CA SER A 8 -58.35 24.44 -27.38
C SER A 8 -57.73 23.08 -27.15
N LYS A 9 -57.27 22.37 -28.20
CA LYS A 9 -56.57 21.06 -28.06
C LYS A 9 -55.21 21.21 -27.38
N ILE A 10 -54.44 22.28 -27.66
CA ILE A 10 -53.17 22.54 -26.99
C ILE A 10 -53.40 22.88 -25.52
N LYS A 11 -54.44 23.70 -25.24
CA LYS A 11 -54.79 24.08 -23.87
C LYS A 11 -55.23 22.86 -23.04
N ASN A 12 -56.04 22.00 -23.57
CA ASN A 12 -56.47 20.74 -22.89
C ASN A 12 -55.27 19.81 -22.64
N LYS A 13 -54.37 19.62 -23.61
CA LYS A 13 -53.16 18.85 -23.40
C LYS A 13 -52.20 19.45 -22.34
N PHE A 14 -52.18 20.77 -22.26
CA PHE A 14 -51.36 21.47 -21.23
C PHE A 14 -51.98 21.32 -19.84
N ASP A 15 -53.30 21.40 -19.75
CA ASP A 15 -54.04 21.22 -18.49
C ASP A 15 -53.96 19.77 -18.01
N GLU A 16 -54.10 18.77 -18.89
CA GLU A 16 -53.85 17.35 -18.57
C GLU A 16 -52.43 17.08 -18.10
N PHE A 17 -51.43 17.67 -18.77
CA PHE A 17 -50.01 17.58 -18.34
C PHE A 17 -49.81 18.20 -16.97
N LYS A 18 -50.45 19.35 -16.69
CA LYS A 18 -50.36 20.06 -15.40
C LYS A 18 -51.05 19.29 -14.27
N GLU A 19 -52.16 18.65 -14.55
CA GLU A 19 -52.84 17.77 -13.60
C GLU A 19 -52.02 16.52 -13.30
N ASP A 20 -51.48 15.85 -14.32
CA ASP A 20 -50.63 14.67 -14.15
C ASP A 20 -49.34 15.01 -13.42
N PHE A 21 -48.76 16.18 -13.74
CA PHE A 21 -47.55 16.70 -13.06
C PHE A 21 -47.78 16.98 -11.56
N ASN A 22 -48.99 17.36 -11.15
CA ASN A 22 -49.35 17.68 -9.77
C ASN A 22 -49.92 16.50 -8.99
N LYS A 23 -50.12 15.34 -9.59
CA LYS A 23 -50.55 14.14 -8.88
C LYS A 23 -49.61 13.82 -7.73
N PRO A 24 -50.09 13.46 -6.53
CA PRO A 24 -49.29 13.17 -5.33
C PRO A 24 -48.17 12.16 -5.62
N TYR A 25 -48.44 11.15 -6.45
CA TYR A 25 -47.45 10.15 -6.85
C TYR A 25 -46.28 10.74 -7.64
N ASN A 26 -46.59 11.57 -8.66
CA ASN A 26 -45.60 12.20 -9.51
C ASN A 26 -44.77 13.25 -8.75
N LYS A 27 -45.42 13.98 -7.85
CA LYS A 27 -44.77 14.95 -6.93
C LYS A 27 -43.82 14.25 -5.98
N ASN A 28 -44.20 13.13 -5.38
CA ASN A 28 -43.36 12.35 -4.48
C ASN A 28 -42.17 11.73 -5.22
N ARG A 29 -42.37 11.19 -6.41
CA ARG A 29 -41.33 10.62 -7.28
C ARG A 29 -40.29 11.70 -7.68
N ARG A 30 -40.78 12.88 -8.06
CA ARG A 30 -39.92 14.05 -8.39
C ARG A 30 -39.15 14.55 -7.19
N ASN A 31 -39.79 14.70 -6.04
CA ASN A 31 -39.13 15.14 -4.81
C ASN A 31 -38.06 14.13 -4.36
N LYS A 32 -38.36 12.83 -4.48
CA LYS A 32 -37.38 11.77 -4.21
C LYS A 32 -36.20 11.84 -5.18
N PHE A 33 -36.48 12.05 -6.49
CA PHE A 33 -35.45 12.21 -7.50
C PHE A 33 -34.57 13.43 -7.24
N ILE A 34 -35.18 14.60 -6.99
CA ILE A 34 -34.44 15.83 -6.67
C ILE A 34 -33.60 15.65 -5.41
N LYS A 35 -34.16 15.07 -4.35
CA LYS A 35 -33.42 14.82 -3.10
C LYS A 35 -32.24 13.85 -3.32
N THR A 36 -32.45 12.79 -4.10
CA THR A 36 -31.39 11.82 -4.43
C THR A 36 -30.32 12.46 -5.31
N ALA A 37 -30.73 13.24 -6.35
CA ALA A 37 -29.81 13.95 -7.22
C ALA A 37 -28.98 15.00 -6.43
N PHE A 38 -29.61 15.79 -5.59
CA PHE A 38 -28.94 16.75 -4.72
C PHE A 38 -27.94 16.06 -3.79
N SER A 39 -28.37 15.01 -3.09
CA SER A 39 -27.48 14.22 -2.22
C SER A 39 -26.30 13.61 -2.99
N SER A 40 -26.56 13.14 -4.22
CA SER A 40 -25.50 12.60 -5.09
C SER A 40 -24.51 13.67 -5.52
N ILE A 41 -25.00 14.87 -5.89
CA ILE A 41 -24.13 15.99 -6.28
C ILE A 41 -23.26 16.43 -5.08
N VAL A 42 -23.87 16.62 -3.91
CA VAL A 42 -23.14 17.01 -2.69
C VAL A 42 -22.07 15.97 -2.35
N ARG A 43 -22.42 14.69 -2.38
CA ARG A 43 -21.47 13.60 -2.16
C ARG A 43 -20.33 13.62 -3.18
N THR A 44 -20.65 13.82 -4.47
CA THR A 44 -19.64 13.88 -5.53
C THR A 44 -18.69 15.05 -5.36
N ILE A 45 -19.21 16.24 -5.05
CA ILE A 45 -18.38 17.43 -4.79
C ILE A 45 -17.49 17.20 -3.57
N PHE A 46 -18.05 16.63 -2.49
CA PHE A 46 -17.27 16.32 -1.29
C PHE A 46 -16.14 15.32 -1.56
N LEU A 47 -16.47 14.22 -2.26
CA LEU A 47 -15.47 13.18 -2.62
C LEU A 47 -14.40 13.75 -3.55
N PHE A 48 -14.80 14.53 -4.56
CA PHE A 48 -13.85 15.16 -5.48
C PHE A 48 -12.93 16.15 -4.75
N GLY A 49 -13.50 16.98 -3.86
CA GLY A 49 -12.72 17.90 -3.03
C GLY A 49 -11.73 17.17 -2.11
N LEU A 50 -12.18 16.10 -1.47
CA LEU A 50 -11.32 15.27 -0.62
C LEU A 50 -10.19 14.61 -1.44
N CYS A 51 -10.52 14.01 -2.57
CA CYS A 51 -9.52 13.44 -3.48
C CYS A 51 -8.52 14.48 -3.96
N PHE A 52 -9.00 15.69 -4.30
CA PHE A 52 -8.12 16.78 -4.72
C PHE A 52 -7.13 17.16 -3.60
N VAL A 53 -7.61 17.37 -2.39
CA VAL A 53 -6.75 17.73 -1.24
C VAL A 53 -5.69 16.67 -0.97
N ILE A 54 -6.06 15.37 -1.06
CA ILE A 54 -5.14 14.27 -0.80
C ILE A 54 -4.12 14.09 -1.93
N LEU A 55 -4.57 14.18 -3.19
CA LEU A 55 -3.72 13.92 -4.35
C LEU A 55 -2.88 15.12 -4.78
N PHE A 56 -3.32 16.33 -4.42
CA PHE A 56 -2.68 17.57 -4.84
C PHE A 56 -1.17 17.63 -4.54
N PRO A 57 -0.69 17.33 -3.31
CA PRO A 57 0.74 17.33 -3.03
C PRO A 57 1.53 16.35 -3.91
N THR A 58 0.97 15.15 -4.15
CA THR A 58 1.61 14.12 -4.98
C THR A 58 1.65 14.55 -6.45
N ILE A 59 0.57 15.14 -6.96
CA ILE A 59 0.52 15.67 -8.33
C ILE A 59 1.53 16.81 -8.49
N GLN A 60 1.59 17.71 -7.52
CA GLN A 60 2.57 18.79 -7.52
C GLN A 60 4.01 18.27 -7.53
N GLN A 61 4.33 17.30 -6.67
CA GLN A 61 5.65 16.68 -6.65
C GLN A 61 5.98 16.00 -7.98
N LEU A 62 5.01 15.31 -8.59
CA LEU A 62 5.17 14.69 -9.90
C LEU A 62 5.44 15.73 -11.00
N LEU A 63 4.71 16.83 -11.03
CA LEU A 63 4.95 17.90 -12.00
C LEU A 63 6.34 18.54 -11.79
N MET A 64 6.69 18.84 -10.53
CA MET A 64 7.99 19.43 -10.18
C MET A 64 9.16 18.48 -10.41
N SER A 65 8.96 17.16 -10.42
CA SER A 65 10.03 16.20 -10.70
C SER A 65 10.63 16.37 -12.11
N PHE A 66 9.87 16.93 -13.04
CA PHE A 66 10.33 17.25 -14.40
C PHE A 66 10.93 18.67 -14.53
N ARG A 67 11.12 19.39 -13.44
CA ARG A 67 11.72 20.72 -13.44
C ARG A 67 13.20 20.64 -13.80
N ALA A 68 13.64 21.44 -14.77
CA ALA A 68 15.06 21.50 -15.12
C ALA A 68 15.91 22.05 -13.93
N PRO A 69 17.14 21.58 -13.72
CA PRO A 69 18.02 22.09 -12.68
C PRO A 69 18.27 23.60 -12.79
N SER A 70 18.29 24.16 -14.02
CA SER A 70 18.42 25.59 -14.28
C SER A 70 17.24 26.43 -13.77
N ASP A 71 16.05 25.84 -13.65
CA ASP A 71 14.85 26.53 -13.19
C ASP A 71 14.72 26.57 -11.64
N ILE A 72 15.60 25.90 -10.91
CA ILE A 72 15.46 25.69 -9.46
C ILE A 72 15.33 26.99 -8.67
N ASN A 73 16.10 28.01 -9.04
CA ASN A 73 16.11 29.31 -8.37
C ASN A 73 15.09 30.29 -9.00
N ASN A 74 14.30 29.87 -10.00
CA ASN A 74 13.36 30.75 -10.68
C ASN A 74 12.07 30.89 -9.84
N PRO A 75 11.77 32.07 -9.25
CA PRO A 75 10.61 32.27 -8.38
C PRO A 75 9.27 32.22 -9.15
N ALA A 76 9.29 32.33 -10.46
CA ALA A 76 8.10 32.25 -11.30
C ALA A 76 7.59 30.81 -11.46
N VAL A 77 8.42 29.81 -11.14
CA VAL A 77 8.05 28.37 -11.21
C VAL A 77 7.42 27.94 -9.90
N ILE A 78 6.09 28.07 -9.80
CA ILE A 78 5.34 27.70 -8.58
C ILE A 78 4.69 26.31 -8.71
N TRP A 79 4.00 26.06 -9.85
CA TRP A 79 3.18 24.84 -10.03
C TRP A 79 3.60 23.97 -11.20
N ILE A 80 4.09 24.59 -12.25
CA ILE A 80 4.43 23.95 -13.52
C ILE A 80 5.84 24.38 -13.91
N PRO A 81 6.74 23.44 -14.27
CA PRO A 81 8.07 23.77 -14.77
C PRO A 81 8.00 24.66 -16.01
N MET A 82 8.87 25.66 -16.10
CA MET A 82 9.06 26.41 -17.33
C MET A 82 9.88 25.61 -18.34
N GLN A 83 10.90 24.93 -17.86
CA GLN A 83 11.72 24.03 -18.67
C GLN A 83 11.54 22.59 -18.16
N TRP A 84 11.11 21.70 -19.07
CA TRP A 84 10.89 20.29 -18.77
C TRP A 84 12.17 19.50 -19.01
N SER A 85 12.60 18.74 -18.02
CA SER A 85 13.80 17.87 -18.09
C SER A 85 13.56 16.56 -17.37
N ILE A 86 14.20 15.50 -17.86
CA ILE A 86 14.26 14.18 -17.22
C ILE A 86 15.58 13.95 -16.47
N GLU A 87 16.46 14.96 -16.43
CA GLU A 87 17.80 14.84 -15.82
C GLU A 87 17.75 14.44 -14.35
N ASN A 88 16.75 14.95 -13.59
CA ASN A 88 16.56 14.59 -12.20
C ASN A 88 16.35 13.09 -12.00
N TYR A 89 15.65 12.43 -12.92
CA TYR A 89 15.47 10.97 -12.88
C TYR A 89 16.77 10.22 -13.15
N SER A 90 17.58 10.72 -14.08
CA SER A 90 18.91 10.15 -14.36
C SER A 90 19.82 10.29 -13.16
N ILE A 91 19.86 11.48 -12.53
CA ILE A 91 20.65 11.74 -11.32
C ILE A 91 20.17 10.85 -10.17
N SER A 92 18.85 10.82 -9.91
CA SER A 92 18.27 9.98 -8.86
C SER A 92 18.54 8.49 -9.09
N SER A 93 18.49 8.01 -10.33
CA SER A 93 18.82 6.63 -10.68
C SER A 93 20.27 6.28 -10.36
N LEU A 94 21.20 7.19 -10.61
CA LEU A 94 22.62 7.02 -10.28
C LEU A 94 22.87 7.06 -8.77
N VAL A 95 22.19 7.95 -8.05
CA VAL A 95 22.33 8.11 -6.59
C VAL A 95 21.78 6.89 -5.86
N LEU A 96 20.62 6.38 -6.29
CA LEU A 96 19.97 5.21 -5.69
C LEU A 96 20.62 3.88 -6.09
N ASP A 97 21.49 3.85 -7.11
CA ASP A 97 21.85 2.60 -7.82
C ASP A 97 20.56 1.84 -8.22
N TYR A 98 19.63 2.59 -8.84
CA TYR A 98 18.21 2.21 -8.93
C TYR A 98 17.95 0.82 -9.52
N PRO A 99 18.56 0.40 -10.65
CA PRO A 99 18.28 -0.92 -11.21
C PRO A 99 18.64 -2.05 -10.25
N LYS A 100 19.80 -1.95 -9.59
CA LYS A 100 20.26 -2.96 -8.64
C LYS A 100 19.46 -2.92 -7.35
N ALA A 101 19.24 -1.73 -6.78
CA ALA A 101 18.44 -1.55 -5.58
C ALA A 101 16.98 -1.97 -5.76
N LEU A 102 16.41 -1.78 -6.96
CA LEU A 102 15.07 -2.23 -7.30
C LEU A 102 14.96 -3.76 -7.23
N VAL A 103 15.91 -4.47 -7.86
CA VAL A 103 15.92 -5.94 -7.87
C VAL A 103 16.13 -6.49 -6.45
N SER A 104 17.08 -5.93 -5.70
CA SER A 104 17.37 -6.35 -4.32
C SER A 104 16.17 -6.12 -3.40
N THR A 105 15.55 -4.93 -3.47
CA THR A 105 14.36 -4.59 -2.67
C THR A 105 13.17 -5.48 -3.03
N PHE A 106 12.94 -5.72 -4.33
CA PHE A 106 11.87 -6.62 -4.78
C PHE A 106 12.10 -8.04 -4.26
N THR A 107 13.32 -8.56 -4.41
CA THR A 107 13.69 -9.92 -3.96
C THR A 107 13.52 -10.06 -2.46
N LEU A 108 14.02 -9.09 -1.68
CA LEU A 108 13.88 -9.09 -0.23
C LEU A 108 12.40 -9.08 0.18
N SER A 109 11.62 -8.16 -0.40
CA SER A 109 10.20 -7.99 -0.06
C SER A 109 9.37 -9.21 -0.46
N PHE A 110 9.62 -9.77 -1.64
CA PHE A 110 8.88 -10.91 -2.16
C PHE A 110 9.15 -12.20 -1.37
N ILE A 111 10.41 -12.50 -1.11
CA ILE A 111 10.79 -13.70 -0.34
C ILE A 111 10.29 -13.58 1.10
N SER A 112 10.49 -12.42 1.73
CA SER A 112 9.99 -12.16 3.10
C SER A 112 8.47 -12.28 3.17
N MET A 113 7.73 -11.76 2.18
CA MET A 113 6.27 -11.90 2.08
C MET A 113 5.85 -13.37 2.05
N ILE A 114 6.47 -14.20 1.21
CA ILE A 114 6.12 -15.63 1.10
C ILE A 114 6.40 -16.37 2.41
N LEU A 115 7.57 -16.14 3.00
CA LEU A 115 7.94 -16.74 4.28
C LEU A 115 6.99 -16.31 5.41
N GLN A 116 6.65 -15.03 5.45
CA GLN A 116 5.75 -14.47 6.45
C GLN A 116 4.31 -14.96 6.27
N LEU A 117 3.82 -15.07 5.03
CA LEU A 117 2.52 -15.68 4.73
C LEU A 117 2.47 -17.12 5.23
N ALA A 118 3.47 -17.93 4.93
CA ALA A 118 3.51 -19.33 5.35
C ALA A 118 3.51 -19.47 6.88
N SER A 119 4.41 -18.75 7.56
CA SER A 119 4.56 -18.83 9.01
C SER A 119 3.33 -18.29 9.77
N THR A 120 2.81 -17.11 9.34
CA THR A 120 1.69 -16.48 10.05
C THR A 120 0.35 -17.16 9.76
N ALA A 121 0.15 -17.74 8.55
CA ALA A 121 -1.04 -18.55 8.27
C ALA A 121 -1.06 -19.85 9.08
N LEU A 122 0.07 -20.54 9.17
CA LEU A 122 0.21 -21.74 10.02
C LEU A 122 -0.09 -21.42 11.49
N ALA A 123 0.51 -20.35 12.02
CA ALA A 123 0.27 -19.92 13.40
C ALA A 123 -1.21 -19.51 13.61
N GLY A 124 -1.79 -18.74 12.69
CA GLY A 124 -3.19 -18.33 12.73
C GLY A 124 -4.16 -19.51 12.70
N TYR A 125 -3.88 -20.52 11.87
CA TYR A 125 -4.65 -21.77 11.84
C TYR A 125 -4.53 -22.53 13.16
N ALA A 126 -3.31 -22.70 13.68
CA ALA A 126 -3.09 -23.38 14.95
C ALA A 126 -3.87 -22.70 16.09
N PHE A 127 -3.79 -21.38 16.23
CA PHE A 127 -4.50 -20.64 17.28
C PHE A 127 -6.02 -20.58 17.09
N SER A 128 -6.53 -20.80 15.87
CA SER A 128 -7.99 -20.77 15.62
C SER A 128 -8.66 -22.13 15.77
N ARG A 129 -8.00 -23.21 15.35
CA ARG A 129 -8.61 -24.53 15.14
C ARG A 129 -8.02 -25.64 16.01
N LEU A 130 -6.74 -25.57 16.33
CA LEU A 130 -6.12 -26.60 17.12
C LEU A 130 -6.32 -26.35 18.63
N LYS A 131 -6.77 -27.37 19.33
CA LYS A 131 -6.93 -27.35 20.80
C LYS A 131 -5.66 -27.86 21.44
N PHE A 132 -4.82 -26.97 21.96
CA PHE A 132 -3.63 -27.35 22.73
C PHE A 132 -3.54 -26.53 24.03
N LYS A 133 -2.88 -27.12 25.04
CA LYS A 133 -2.74 -26.49 26.35
C LYS A 133 -1.90 -25.21 26.24
N GLY A 134 -2.37 -24.11 26.83
CA GLY A 134 -1.68 -22.83 26.82
C GLY A 134 -1.91 -21.98 25.58
N SER A 135 -2.73 -22.38 24.58
CA SER A 135 -2.98 -21.65 23.36
C SER A 135 -3.43 -20.20 23.62
N GLY A 136 -4.26 -19.96 24.64
CA GLY A 136 -4.73 -18.62 25.01
C GLY A 136 -3.60 -17.73 25.51
N ILE A 137 -2.69 -18.24 26.35
CA ILE A 137 -1.54 -17.48 26.85
C ILE A 137 -0.57 -17.17 25.71
N LEU A 138 -0.25 -18.16 24.88
CA LEU A 138 0.64 -17.96 23.73
C LEU A 138 0.04 -16.96 22.74
N PHE A 139 -1.26 -17.02 22.49
CA PHE A 139 -1.91 -16.01 21.62
C PHE A 139 -1.91 -14.63 22.29
N LEU A 140 -2.08 -14.52 23.61
CA LEU A 140 -1.92 -13.26 24.33
C LEU A 140 -0.51 -12.68 24.12
N LEU A 141 0.53 -13.49 24.17
CA LEU A 141 1.91 -13.06 23.88
C LEU A 141 2.03 -12.53 22.45
N VAL A 142 1.41 -13.19 21.46
CA VAL A 142 1.35 -12.68 20.08
C VAL A 142 0.69 -11.31 20.04
N VAL A 143 -0.43 -11.11 20.75
CA VAL A 143 -1.12 -9.81 20.81
C VAL A 143 -0.23 -8.74 21.47
N ILE A 144 0.52 -9.10 22.51
CA ILE A 144 1.47 -8.18 23.16
C ILE A 144 2.53 -7.70 22.17
N THR A 145 3.00 -8.54 21.23
CA THR A 145 3.97 -8.11 20.20
C THR A 145 3.44 -7.02 19.26
N ILE A 146 2.12 -6.88 19.15
CA ILE A 146 1.51 -5.79 18.35
C ILE A 146 1.67 -4.43 19.04
N ILE A 147 1.67 -4.44 20.36
CA ILE A 147 1.69 -3.22 21.20
C ILE A 147 3.14 -2.78 21.47
N VAL A 148 4.03 -3.74 21.69
CA VAL A 148 5.45 -3.47 22.00
C VAL A 148 6.14 -2.87 20.78
N PRO A 149 6.71 -1.66 20.89
CA PRO A 149 7.43 -1.06 19.78
C PRO A 149 8.72 -1.85 19.47
N PRO A 150 9.03 -2.11 18.19
CA PRO A 150 10.25 -2.84 17.80
C PRO A 150 11.54 -2.27 18.39
N GLN A 151 11.57 -0.96 18.58
CA GLN A 151 12.74 -0.25 19.15
C GLN A 151 13.07 -0.69 20.58
N ALA A 152 12.08 -1.16 21.36
CA ALA A 152 12.30 -1.62 22.73
C ALA A 152 13.14 -2.91 22.81
N VAL A 153 13.13 -3.71 21.75
CA VAL A 153 13.82 -5.00 21.69
C VAL A 153 15.00 -5.01 20.68
N GLN A 154 15.31 -3.86 20.08
CA GLN A 154 16.32 -3.79 19.03
C GLN A 154 17.71 -4.25 19.49
N LEU A 155 18.16 -3.85 20.68
CA LEU A 155 19.49 -4.22 21.18
C LEU A 155 19.61 -5.73 21.42
N PRO A 156 18.71 -6.41 22.14
CA PRO A 156 18.73 -7.86 22.23
C PRO A 156 18.67 -8.55 20.86
N GLN A 157 17.88 -8.07 19.91
CA GLN A 157 17.82 -8.63 18.57
C GLN A 157 19.16 -8.47 17.83
N TYR A 158 19.78 -7.29 17.86
CA TYR A 158 21.08 -7.07 17.26
C TYR A 158 22.12 -8.06 17.79
N VAL A 159 22.25 -8.14 19.12
CA VAL A 159 23.21 -9.08 19.78
C VAL A 159 22.94 -10.53 19.39
N TYR A 160 21.67 -10.93 19.35
CA TYR A 160 21.29 -12.29 18.96
C TYR A 160 21.68 -12.62 17.51
N PHE A 161 21.36 -11.74 16.57
CA PHE A 161 21.69 -11.95 15.16
C PHE A 161 23.18 -11.81 14.87
N ASN A 162 23.90 -10.95 15.64
CA ASN A 162 25.36 -10.88 15.60
C ASN A 162 26.00 -12.21 16.02
N ASN A 163 25.53 -12.79 17.12
CA ASN A 163 26.04 -14.09 17.61
C ASN A 163 25.75 -15.24 16.63
N LEU A 164 24.70 -15.12 15.82
CA LEU A 164 24.41 -16.08 14.75
C LEU A 164 25.23 -15.84 13.47
N GLY A 165 26.02 -14.76 13.40
CA GLY A 165 26.75 -14.38 12.19
C GLY A 165 25.87 -13.98 11.03
N LEU A 166 24.69 -13.42 11.29
CA LEU A 166 23.69 -13.06 10.26
C LEU A 166 23.63 -11.55 9.99
N LEU A 167 24.44 -10.74 10.66
CA LEU A 167 24.54 -9.31 10.31
C LEU A 167 25.19 -9.13 8.94
N GLY A 168 24.82 -8.08 8.23
CA GLY A 168 25.27 -7.82 6.86
C GLY A 168 24.65 -8.76 5.82
N SER A 169 23.56 -9.48 6.18
CA SER A 169 22.91 -10.43 5.29
C SER A 169 21.39 -10.34 5.33
N GLN A 170 20.75 -10.43 4.15
CA GLN A 170 19.30 -10.53 4.03
C GLN A 170 18.69 -11.75 4.74
N ASN A 171 19.52 -12.76 5.05
CA ASN A 171 19.09 -13.97 5.74
C ASN A 171 18.54 -13.70 7.15
N SER A 172 18.97 -12.62 7.81
CA SER A 172 18.41 -12.16 9.08
C SER A 172 16.90 -11.89 8.97
N ILE A 173 16.51 -11.12 7.93
CA ILE A 173 15.12 -10.77 7.67
C ILE A 173 14.32 -11.99 7.20
N TYR A 174 14.90 -12.85 6.36
CA TYR A 174 14.25 -14.09 5.92
C TYR A 174 13.98 -15.05 7.10
N LEU A 175 14.94 -15.20 7.99
CA LEU A 175 14.77 -16.03 9.19
C LEU A 175 13.66 -15.49 10.08
N MET A 176 13.63 -14.20 10.35
CA MET A 176 12.55 -13.57 11.13
C MET A 176 11.18 -13.79 10.46
N SER A 177 11.09 -13.56 9.15
CA SER A 177 9.84 -13.73 8.40
C SER A 177 9.36 -15.18 8.41
N GLY A 178 10.27 -16.15 8.23
CA GLY A 178 9.97 -17.58 8.25
C GLY A 178 9.56 -18.12 9.62
N LEU A 179 10.03 -17.48 10.69
CA LEU A 179 9.66 -17.84 12.07
C LEU A 179 8.43 -17.08 12.60
N GLY A 180 7.76 -16.29 11.77
CA GLY A 180 6.59 -15.50 12.18
C GLY A 180 6.94 -14.33 13.09
N MET A 181 8.17 -13.84 13.03
CA MET A 181 8.69 -12.70 13.79
C MET A 181 9.04 -11.51 12.90
N GLY A 182 8.73 -11.56 11.60
CA GLY A 182 8.94 -10.46 10.66
C GLY A 182 8.07 -9.25 10.97
N ILE A 183 8.20 -8.21 10.13
CA ILE A 183 7.52 -6.92 10.32
C ILE A 183 6.02 -7.13 10.53
N ARG A 184 5.53 -6.73 11.71
CA ARG A 184 4.10 -6.81 12.09
C ARG A 184 3.48 -8.22 11.99
N SER A 185 4.25 -9.29 12.11
CA SER A 185 3.76 -10.67 12.08
C SER A 185 2.64 -10.94 13.09
N GLY A 186 2.64 -10.28 14.26
CA GLY A 186 1.57 -10.42 15.25
C GLY A 186 0.20 -10.04 14.70
N ILE A 187 0.13 -8.95 13.91
CA ILE A 187 -1.11 -8.52 13.23
C ILE A 187 -1.53 -9.56 12.18
N PHE A 188 -0.60 -10.13 11.43
CA PHE A 188 -0.89 -11.11 10.40
C PHE A 188 -1.40 -12.44 11.00
N ILE A 189 -0.80 -12.89 12.10
CA ILE A 189 -1.29 -14.05 12.86
C ILE A 189 -2.72 -13.78 13.35
N TYR A 190 -3.00 -12.57 13.86
CA TYR A 190 -4.33 -12.18 14.30
C TYR A 190 -5.35 -12.20 13.16
N ILE A 191 -5.00 -11.65 11.98
CA ILE A 191 -5.86 -11.64 10.80
C ILE A 191 -6.17 -13.07 10.36
N PHE A 192 -5.16 -13.93 10.21
CA PHE A 192 -5.36 -15.32 9.82
C PHE A 192 -6.19 -16.09 10.84
N ARG A 193 -5.91 -15.91 12.14
CA ARG A 193 -6.70 -16.54 13.21
C ARG A 193 -8.16 -16.13 13.13
N SER A 194 -8.45 -14.85 13.00
CA SER A 194 -9.81 -14.33 12.89
C SER A 194 -10.52 -14.88 11.66
N PHE A 195 -9.83 -14.91 10.52
CA PHE A 195 -10.37 -15.45 9.29
C PHE A 195 -10.69 -16.94 9.40
N PHE A 196 -9.73 -17.76 9.85
CA PHE A 196 -9.97 -19.17 10.01
C PHE A 196 -11.04 -19.48 11.06
N ALA A 197 -11.14 -18.72 12.14
CA ALA A 197 -12.20 -18.86 13.12
C ALA A 197 -13.60 -18.62 12.53
N GLY A 198 -13.73 -17.75 11.52
CA GLY A 198 -14.99 -17.46 10.82
C GLY A 198 -15.39 -18.50 9.78
N LEU A 199 -14.53 -19.42 9.38
CA LEU A 199 -14.90 -20.49 8.44
C LEU A 199 -15.80 -21.54 9.10
N PRO A 200 -16.76 -22.14 8.36
CA PRO A 200 -17.59 -23.25 8.88
C PRO A 200 -16.73 -24.43 9.37
N LYS A 201 -17.12 -25.03 10.49
CA LYS A 201 -16.41 -26.21 11.07
C LYS A 201 -16.60 -27.45 10.23
N GLU A 202 -17.69 -27.54 9.53
CA GLU A 202 -18.10 -28.65 8.65
C GLU A 202 -17.04 -28.93 7.56
N LEU A 203 -16.28 -27.91 7.17
CA LEU A 203 -15.18 -28.08 6.22
C LEU A 203 -14.06 -28.97 6.78
N GLU A 204 -13.72 -28.80 8.05
CA GLU A 204 -12.70 -29.63 8.71
C GLU A 204 -13.23 -31.00 9.09
N GLU A 205 -14.49 -31.07 9.55
CA GLU A 205 -15.15 -32.32 9.91
C GLU A 205 -15.28 -33.25 8.69
N SER A 206 -15.68 -32.71 7.53
CA SER A 206 -15.74 -33.47 6.28
C SER A 206 -14.35 -33.99 5.89
N ALA A 207 -13.30 -33.14 6.00
CA ALA A 207 -11.93 -33.57 5.71
C ALA A 207 -11.45 -34.70 6.63
N GLN A 208 -11.80 -34.63 7.92
CA GLN A 208 -11.44 -35.68 8.89
C GLN A 208 -12.16 -37.00 8.58
N ILE A 209 -13.43 -36.94 8.17
CA ILE A 209 -14.18 -38.14 7.71
C ILE A 209 -13.49 -38.76 6.50
N ASP A 210 -12.97 -37.94 5.57
CA ASP A 210 -12.19 -38.39 4.41
C ASP A 210 -10.76 -38.85 4.77
N GLY A 211 -10.39 -38.89 6.05
CA GLY A 211 -9.08 -39.33 6.53
C GLY A 211 -7.95 -38.32 6.36
N ALA A 212 -8.28 -37.02 6.11
CA ALA A 212 -7.28 -35.99 6.02
C ALA A 212 -6.70 -35.64 7.42
N GLY A 213 -5.38 -35.72 7.56
CA GLY A 213 -4.68 -35.19 8.73
C GLY A 213 -4.61 -33.69 8.77
N VAL A 214 -4.22 -33.10 9.90
CA VAL A 214 -4.19 -31.62 10.15
C VAL A 214 -3.48 -30.83 9.07
N PHE A 215 -2.28 -31.25 8.62
CA PHE A 215 -1.54 -30.58 7.56
C PHE A 215 -2.25 -30.63 6.20
N ARG A 216 -2.83 -31.80 5.87
CA ARG A 216 -3.59 -31.93 4.61
C ARG A 216 -4.83 -31.06 4.62
N THR A 217 -5.57 -31.01 5.73
CA THR A 217 -6.71 -30.13 5.93
C THR A 217 -6.32 -28.67 5.79
N PHE A 218 -5.20 -28.27 6.41
CA PHE A 218 -4.68 -26.90 6.28
C PHE A 218 -4.40 -26.52 4.83
N TRP A 219 -3.56 -27.30 4.11
CA TRP A 219 -3.12 -26.95 2.76
C TRP A 219 -4.19 -27.08 1.69
N GLN A 220 -5.01 -28.11 1.76
CA GLN A 220 -5.98 -28.44 0.70
C GLN A 220 -7.34 -27.78 0.91
N ILE A 221 -7.72 -27.44 2.13
CA ILE A 221 -9.05 -26.93 2.44
C ILE A 221 -8.99 -25.52 3.05
N MET A 222 -8.31 -25.36 4.19
CA MET A 222 -8.38 -24.12 4.94
C MET A 222 -7.66 -22.97 4.23
N LEU A 223 -6.44 -23.19 3.76
CA LEU A 223 -5.63 -22.16 3.10
C LEU A 223 -6.25 -21.68 1.76
N PRO A 224 -6.74 -22.54 0.86
CA PRO A 224 -7.43 -22.09 -0.35
C PRO A 224 -8.69 -21.29 -0.07
N ASN A 225 -9.40 -21.58 1.01
CA ASN A 225 -10.57 -20.80 1.42
C ASN A 225 -10.19 -19.44 2.02
N ALA A 226 -8.95 -19.28 2.49
CA ALA A 226 -8.43 -18.03 3.08
C ALA A 226 -7.87 -17.03 2.05
N ARG A 227 -8.27 -17.09 0.78
CA ARG A 227 -7.75 -16.21 -0.30
C ARG A 227 -7.81 -14.73 0.07
N GLY A 228 -8.89 -14.26 0.68
CA GLY A 228 -9.02 -12.86 1.10
C GLY A 228 -7.94 -12.48 2.12
N ALA A 229 -7.72 -13.30 3.15
CA ALA A 229 -6.67 -13.06 4.14
C ALA A 229 -5.27 -13.13 3.52
N ILE A 230 -5.02 -14.09 2.61
CA ILE A 230 -3.74 -14.23 1.92
C ILE A 230 -3.41 -12.97 1.09
N ILE A 231 -4.38 -12.45 0.33
CA ILE A 231 -4.18 -11.24 -0.48
C ILE A 231 -3.92 -10.03 0.42
N THR A 232 -4.71 -9.86 1.47
CA THR A 232 -4.58 -8.75 2.41
C THR A 232 -3.23 -8.77 3.13
N VAL A 233 -2.88 -9.91 3.73
CA VAL A 233 -1.61 -10.07 4.46
C VAL A 233 -0.44 -10.01 3.52
N GLY A 234 -0.53 -10.64 2.34
CA GLY A 234 0.54 -10.61 1.34
C GLY A 234 0.85 -9.20 0.86
N LEU A 235 -0.19 -8.41 0.54
CA LEU A 235 -0.02 -7.02 0.14
C LEU A 235 0.66 -6.21 1.26
N PHE A 236 0.18 -6.30 2.50
CA PHE A 236 0.79 -5.57 3.60
C PHE A 236 2.20 -6.05 3.92
N ALA A 237 2.47 -7.36 3.93
CA ALA A 237 3.80 -7.90 4.17
C ALA A 237 4.80 -7.38 3.13
N PHE A 238 4.41 -7.38 1.84
CA PHE A 238 5.23 -6.87 0.76
C PHE A 238 5.51 -5.38 0.91
N VAL A 239 4.45 -4.56 1.07
CA VAL A 239 4.57 -3.10 1.14
C VAL A 239 5.35 -2.65 2.37
N TRP A 240 5.15 -3.28 3.52
CA TRP A 240 5.90 -2.92 4.74
C TRP A 240 7.36 -3.31 4.64
N GLN A 241 7.68 -4.48 4.07
CA GLN A 241 9.07 -4.86 3.84
C GLN A 241 9.75 -3.97 2.79
N TRP A 242 9.03 -3.56 1.74
CA TRP A 242 9.53 -2.63 0.72
C TRP A 242 9.98 -1.29 1.32
N ASN A 243 9.25 -0.80 2.31
CA ASN A 243 9.51 0.48 2.98
C ASN A 243 10.35 0.34 4.26
N ASP A 244 10.80 -0.87 4.59
CA ASP A 244 11.56 -1.09 5.83
C ASP A 244 12.91 -0.40 5.79
N THR A 245 13.16 0.41 6.82
CA THR A 245 14.47 1.00 7.11
C THR A 245 14.98 0.53 8.48
N HIS A 246 14.07 0.12 9.37
CA HIS A 246 14.42 -0.21 10.75
C HIS A 246 15.23 -1.51 10.83
N PHE A 247 14.70 -2.62 10.32
CA PHE A 247 15.41 -3.89 10.35
C PHE A 247 16.53 -3.95 9.32
N ALA A 248 16.36 -3.27 8.17
CA ALA A 248 17.41 -3.13 7.18
C ALA A 248 18.66 -2.43 7.76
N SER A 249 18.47 -1.39 8.55
CA SER A 249 19.56 -0.70 9.26
C SER A 249 20.07 -1.51 10.45
N LEU A 250 19.16 -2.09 11.26
CA LEU A 250 19.52 -2.86 12.46
C LEU A 250 20.43 -4.05 12.15
N PHE A 251 20.14 -4.74 11.03
CA PHE A 251 20.90 -5.93 10.62
C PHE A 251 21.93 -5.65 9.52
N GLU A 252 22.16 -4.37 9.21
CA GLU A 252 23.17 -3.94 8.22
C GLU A 252 22.98 -4.60 6.84
N VAL A 253 21.72 -4.77 6.41
CA VAL A 253 21.38 -5.52 5.18
C VAL A 253 21.75 -4.73 3.92
N ASP A 254 21.70 -3.38 3.98
CA ASP A 254 22.06 -2.52 2.84
C ASP A 254 23.58 -2.42 2.69
N HIS A 255 24.08 -2.93 1.58
CA HIS A 255 25.49 -2.83 1.20
C HIS A 255 25.61 -2.84 -0.33
N ASP A 256 26.81 -2.57 -0.87
CA ASP A 256 27.01 -2.45 -2.32
C ASP A 256 26.66 -3.75 -3.10
N GLY A 257 26.75 -4.91 -2.45
CA GLY A 257 26.31 -6.19 -3.04
C GLY A 257 24.80 -6.35 -3.08
N PHE A 258 24.09 -5.72 -2.15
CA PHE A 258 22.63 -5.84 -1.97
C PHE A 258 22.01 -4.49 -1.53
N PRO A 259 22.01 -3.46 -2.40
CA PRO A 259 21.47 -2.15 -2.06
C PRO A 259 19.95 -2.19 -1.94
N LEU A 260 19.40 -1.43 -0.99
CA LEU A 260 17.95 -1.33 -0.76
C LEU A 260 17.44 0.08 -1.04
N LEU A 261 16.34 0.19 -1.81
CA LEU A 261 15.74 1.49 -2.18
C LEU A 261 15.37 2.34 -0.96
N SER A 262 14.82 1.72 0.09
CA SER A 262 14.45 2.41 1.32
C SER A 262 15.64 3.01 2.04
N MET A 263 16.76 2.29 2.09
CA MET A 263 18.01 2.74 2.73
C MET A 263 18.72 3.78 1.87
N ARG A 264 18.77 3.59 0.54
CA ARG A 264 19.34 4.56 -0.39
C ARG A 264 18.54 5.87 -0.39
N LEU A 265 17.20 5.80 -0.30
CA LEU A 265 16.37 7.00 -0.15
C LEU A 265 16.60 7.70 1.19
N LEU A 266 16.73 6.96 2.29
CA LEU A 266 17.03 7.52 3.61
C LEU A 266 18.34 8.33 3.60
N ASN A 267 19.34 7.86 2.85
CA ASN A 267 20.67 8.45 2.74
C ASN A 267 20.89 9.19 1.40
N VAL A 268 19.82 9.60 0.71
CA VAL A 268 19.90 10.16 -0.65
C VAL A 268 20.76 11.42 -0.75
N VAL A 269 20.76 12.26 0.27
CA VAL A 269 21.56 13.50 0.30
C VAL A 269 23.06 13.19 0.35
N ASP A 270 23.47 12.25 1.17
CA ASP A 270 24.86 11.81 1.26
C ASP A 270 25.28 11.03 0.01
N GLY A 271 24.38 10.19 -0.50
CA GLY A 271 24.56 9.49 -1.77
C GLY A 271 24.73 10.47 -2.95
N LEU A 272 23.97 11.57 -2.97
CA LEU A 272 24.10 12.61 -3.99
C LEU A 272 25.46 13.29 -3.90
N ARG A 273 25.90 13.69 -2.71
CA ARG A 273 27.24 14.29 -2.51
C ARG A 273 28.36 13.36 -2.96
N GLN A 274 28.27 12.07 -2.65
CA GLN A 274 29.23 11.07 -3.13
C GLN A 274 29.18 10.94 -4.65
N ALA A 275 27.99 10.84 -5.23
CA ALA A 275 27.83 10.71 -6.69
C ALA A 275 28.39 11.93 -7.43
N LEU A 276 28.19 13.12 -6.90
CA LEU A 276 28.75 14.36 -7.44
C LEU A 276 30.28 14.32 -7.45
N THR A 277 30.89 13.86 -6.34
CA THR A 277 32.35 13.80 -6.20
C THR A 277 33.00 12.73 -7.08
N TYR A 278 32.42 11.51 -7.09
CA TYR A 278 33.05 10.35 -7.73
C TYR A 278 32.59 10.05 -9.15
N LYS A 279 31.34 10.41 -9.52
CA LYS A 279 30.75 10.07 -10.83
C LYS A 279 30.75 11.23 -11.84
N GLY A 280 31.37 12.35 -11.49
CA GLY A 280 31.53 13.50 -12.42
C GLY A 280 30.22 14.21 -12.79
N ILE A 281 29.16 14.01 -12.01
CA ILE A 281 27.83 14.64 -12.23
C ILE A 281 27.91 16.17 -12.06
N ILE A 282 28.94 16.69 -11.40
CA ILE A 282 29.21 18.14 -11.25
C ILE A 282 29.18 18.85 -12.63
N GLY A 283 29.68 18.18 -13.68
CA GLY A 283 29.64 18.72 -15.03
C GLY A 283 28.25 18.88 -15.63
N LEU A 284 27.25 18.14 -15.13
CA LEU A 284 25.88 18.21 -15.60
C LEU A 284 25.05 19.28 -14.88
N VAL A 285 25.36 19.58 -13.62
CA VAL A 285 24.46 20.37 -12.76
C VAL A 285 25.10 21.71 -12.32
N GLY A 286 26.42 21.82 -12.38
CA GLY A 286 27.17 22.99 -11.86
C GLY A 286 27.34 22.95 -10.34
N GLN A 287 28.46 23.49 -9.87
CA GLN A 287 28.86 23.41 -8.45
C GLN A 287 27.93 24.22 -7.51
N GLU A 288 27.32 25.31 -8.01
CA GLU A 288 26.41 26.17 -7.23
C GLU A 288 25.05 25.52 -6.93
N VAL A 289 24.64 24.53 -7.75
CA VAL A 289 23.33 23.87 -7.62
C VAL A 289 23.41 22.70 -6.63
N THR A 290 24.58 22.12 -6.45
CA THR A 290 24.77 20.89 -5.64
C THR A 290 24.52 21.07 -4.13
N ASP A 291 24.78 22.26 -3.61
CA ASP A 291 24.54 22.61 -2.20
C ASP A 291 23.23 23.37 -1.97
N ASN A 292 22.45 23.57 -3.05
CA ASN A 292 21.19 24.25 -2.96
C ASN A 292 20.12 23.35 -2.29
N PRO A 293 19.52 23.77 -1.16
CA PRO A 293 18.50 23.00 -0.46
C PRO A 293 17.30 22.62 -1.33
N LEU A 294 16.91 23.47 -2.30
CA LEU A 294 15.82 23.19 -3.22
C LEU A 294 16.17 22.05 -4.19
N PHE A 295 17.44 21.98 -4.63
CA PHE A 295 17.91 20.87 -5.46
C PHE A 295 17.96 19.56 -4.67
N LEU A 296 18.47 19.58 -3.45
CA LEU A 296 18.48 18.42 -2.56
C LEU A 296 17.05 17.90 -2.32
N ALA A 297 16.11 18.81 -2.04
CA ALA A 297 14.71 18.46 -1.90
C ALA A 297 14.09 17.89 -3.19
N LEU A 298 14.44 18.45 -4.35
CA LEU A 298 13.97 17.98 -5.65
C LEU A 298 14.46 16.54 -5.92
N ILE A 299 15.74 16.26 -5.75
CA ILE A 299 16.31 14.92 -5.95
C ILE A 299 15.73 13.91 -4.94
N THR A 300 15.54 14.32 -3.68
CA THR A 300 14.86 13.49 -2.67
C THR A 300 13.42 13.14 -3.11
N ASN A 301 12.66 14.12 -3.59
CA ASN A 301 11.31 13.91 -4.07
C ASN A 301 11.26 12.99 -5.30
N VAL A 302 12.15 13.18 -6.27
CA VAL A 302 12.25 12.32 -7.45
C VAL A 302 12.61 10.89 -7.05
N SER A 303 13.57 10.73 -6.16
CA SER A 303 13.97 9.43 -5.61
C SER A 303 12.80 8.72 -4.91
N ALA A 304 12.02 9.47 -4.13
CA ALA A 304 10.82 8.94 -3.49
C ALA A 304 9.75 8.51 -4.52
N LEU A 305 9.50 9.30 -5.56
CA LEU A 305 8.59 8.95 -6.65
C LEU A 305 9.05 7.68 -7.39
N MET A 306 10.35 7.55 -7.64
CA MET A 306 10.93 6.34 -8.25
C MET A 306 10.76 5.10 -7.36
N MET A 307 10.92 5.24 -6.04
CA MET A 307 10.68 4.15 -5.08
C MET A 307 9.20 3.79 -4.99
N MET A 308 8.29 4.76 -5.10
CA MET A 308 6.83 4.55 -5.03
C MET A 308 6.27 3.93 -6.32
N ALA A 309 6.84 4.22 -7.49
CA ALA A 309 6.28 3.83 -8.78
C ALA A 309 6.02 2.31 -8.92
N PRO A 310 6.92 1.39 -8.54
CA PRO A 310 6.66 -0.04 -8.61
C PRO A 310 5.51 -0.49 -7.70
N LEU A 311 5.38 0.12 -6.51
CA LEU A 311 4.27 -0.19 -5.59
C LEU A 311 2.93 0.28 -6.15
N LEU A 312 2.88 1.46 -6.77
CA LEU A 312 1.67 1.97 -7.41
C LEU A 312 1.25 1.08 -8.58
N ILE A 313 2.20 0.66 -9.41
CA ILE A 313 1.95 -0.28 -10.52
C ILE A 313 1.42 -1.61 -9.96
N MET A 314 2.06 -2.19 -8.95
CA MET A 314 1.59 -3.40 -8.30
C MET A 314 0.17 -3.24 -7.75
N TYR A 315 -0.13 -2.12 -7.08
CA TYR A 315 -1.45 -1.85 -6.53
C TYR A 315 -2.54 -1.80 -7.61
N LEU A 316 -2.28 -1.22 -8.79
CA LEU A 316 -3.23 -1.20 -9.90
C LEU A 316 -3.68 -2.61 -10.32
N PHE A 317 -2.81 -3.62 -10.22
CA PHE A 317 -3.17 -5.01 -10.52
C PHE A 317 -3.92 -5.71 -9.38
N VAL A 318 -3.61 -5.37 -8.13
CA VAL A 318 -4.14 -6.08 -6.95
C VAL A 318 -5.36 -5.39 -6.32
N GLN A 319 -5.63 -4.11 -6.63
CA GLN A 319 -6.66 -3.30 -5.98
C GLN A 319 -8.06 -3.95 -5.99
N LYS A 320 -8.45 -4.61 -7.10
CA LYS A 320 -9.75 -5.25 -7.21
C LYS A 320 -9.92 -6.38 -6.19
N GLN A 321 -8.95 -7.28 -6.14
CA GLN A 321 -8.95 -8.41 -5.22
C GLN A 321 -8.87 -7.94 -3.76
N PHE A 322 -8.12 -6.86 -3.50
CA PHE A 322 -7.99 -6.26 -2.18
C PHE A 322 -9.32 -5.68 -1.69
N VAL A 323 -10.02 -4.90 -2.51
CA VAL A 323 -11.34 -4.33 -2.16
C VAL A 323 -12.36 -5.44 -1.93
N GLU A 324 -12.45 -6.44 -2.82
CA GLU A 324 -13.36 -7.58 -2.67
C GLU A 324 -13.06 -8.38 -1.38
N SER A 325 -11.79 -8.46 -0.96
CA SER A 325 -11.42 -9.19 0.27
C SER A 325 -11.88 -8.46 1.53
N ILE A 326 -11.77 -7.13 1.55
CA ILE A 326 -12.21 -6.29 2.67
C ILE A 326 -13.74 -6.30 2.79
N GLU A 327 -14.46 -6.19 1.68
CA GLU A 327 -15.93 -6.23 1.68
C GLU A 327 -16.46 -7.54 2.26
N ARG A 328 -15.85 -8.66 1.93
CA ARG A 328 -16.27 -9.99 2.47
C ARG A 328 -15.96 -10.14 3.95
N THR A 329 -14.88 -9.56 4.45
CA THR A 329 -14.55 -9.57 5.89
C THR A 329 -15.42 -8.60 6.70
N GLY A 330 -15.96 -7.54 6.07
CA GLY A 330 -16.84 -6.56 6.71
C GLY A 330 -18.32 -6.97 6.78
N ILE A 331 -18.76 -8.00 6.04
CA ILE A 331 -20.17 -8.44 6.00
C ILE A 331 -20.45 -9.59 7.01
N VAL A 332 -19.42 -10.14 7.63
CA VAL A 332 -19.53 -11.23 8.63
C VAL A 332 -19.53 -10.66 10.07
N GLY A 333 -20.04 -9.45 10.26
CA GLY A 333 -20.30 -8.82 11.53
C GLY A 333 -21.80 -8.66 11.79
#